data_19c16e177800d70e2da76b5e2870313c
#
_entry.id   19c16e177800d70e2da76b5e2870313c
#
_cell.length_a   1.000
_cell.length_b   1.000
_cell.length_c   1.000
_cell.angle_alpha   90.00
_cell.angle_beta   90.00
_cell.angle_gamma   90.00
#
_symmetry.space_group_name_H-M   'P 1'
#
loop_
_entity.id
_entity.type
_entity.pdbx_description
1 polymer ?
#
loop_
_entity_poly.entity_id
_entity_poly.type
_entity_poly.pdbx_seq_one_letter_code
_entity_poly.pdbx_strand_id
1 'polypeptide(L)'
;TGLLLITDDGVFNQKLTHPSYHKEKTYHFTVLGDLTEDRCQQLEKGILLKGSPVLTSPAKLKVFRQDILSNIIDTLHPEVQNAVCNNLPTHPVTYGEITISEGRKRQIRRMMKAVHCCVIELKRISIEDIILDETLSPGEWKEIFPL
;
A
#
# COMPACT_ATOMS: atom_id res chain seq x y z
N THR A 1 -6.63 2.83 -4.80
CA THR A 1 -6.42 3.95 -5.75
C THR A 1 -4.99 3.94 -6.28
N GLY A 2 -4.68 4.91 -7.12
CA GLY A 2 -3.34 5.13 -7.62
C GLY A 2 -3.13 4.64 -9.03
N LEU A 3 -1.88 4.28 -9.34
CA LEU A 3 -1.47 3.86 -10.67
C LEU A 3 -2.19 2.60 -11.13
N LEU A 4 -2.82 2.70 -12.29
CA LEU A 4 -3.40 1.58 -13.02
C LEU A 4 -2.80 1.55 -14.43
N LEU A 5 -2.31 0.41 -14.87
CA LEU A 5 -1.81 0.20 -16.22
C LEU A 5 -2.85 -0.56 -17.02
N ILE A 6 -3.12 -0.10 -18.24
CA ILE A 6 -4.03 -0.74 -19.18
C ILE A 6 -3.23 -1.06 -20.44
N THR A 7 -3.26 -2.30 -20.88
CA THR A 7 -2.52 -2.74 -22.05
C THR A 7 -3.27 -3.86 -22.78
N ASP A 8 -3.08 -3.93 -24.10
CA ASP A 8 -3.49 -5.07 -24.92
C ASP A 8 -2.31 -6.02 -25.21
N ASP A 9 -1.10 -5.68 -24.74
CA ASP A 9 0.08 -6.52 -24.85
C ASP A 9 0.10 -7.58 -23.74
N GLY A 10 -0.27 -8.81 -24.07
CA GLY A 10 -0.33 -9.90 -23.12
C GLY A 10 1.03 -10.29 -22.53
N VAL A 11 2.11 -10.16 -23.30
CA VAL A 11 3.46 -10.45 -22.81
C VAL A 11 3.88 -9.42 -21.79
N PHE A 12 3.65 -8.15 -22.06
CA PHE A 12 3.93 -7.06 -21.11
C PHE A 12 3.11 -7.23 -19.83
N ASN A 13 1.81 -7.50 -19.95
CA ASN A 13 0.94 -7.74 -18.82
C ASN A 13 1.44 -8.90 -17.95
N GLN A 14 1.83 -10.01 -18.57
CA GLN A 14 2.35 -11.18 -17.85
C GLN A 14 3.63 -10.84 -17.09
N LYS A 15 4.55 -10.07 -17.68
CA LYS A 15 5.79 -9.66 -17.03
C LYS A 15 5.52 -8.81 -15.76
N LEU A 16 4.48 -7.99 -15.79
CA LEU A 16 4.14 -7.14 -14.63
C LEU A 16 3.39 -7.90 -13.54
N THR A 17 2.59 -8.88 -13.89
CA THR A 17 1.64 -9.50 -12.95
C THR A 17 2.05 -10.88 -12.48
N HIS A 18 2.84 -11.62 -13.28
CA HIS A 18 3.19 -12.99 -12.94
C HIS A 18 4.21 -13.01 -11.77
N PRO A 19 3.93 -13.83 -10.72
CA PRO A 19 4.79 -13.86 -9.51
C PRO A 19 6.25 -14.20 -9.76
N SER A 20 6.57 -14.99 -10.80
CA SER A 20 7.95 -15.38 -11.09
C SER A 20 8.86 -14.23 -11.51
N TYR A 21 8.31 -13.10 -11.93
CA TYR A 21 9.10 -11.93 -12.32
C TYR A 21 9.42 -11.01 -11.14
N HIS A 22 8.79 -11.20 -9.98
CA HIS A 22 9.04 -10.45 -8.74
C HIS A 22 9.10 -8.92 -8.93
N LYS A 23 8.20 -8.40 -9.75
CA LYS A 23 8.16 -6.95 -10.05
C LYS A 23 7.79 -6.15 -8.82
N GLU A 24 8.61 -5.16 -8.49
CA GLU A 24 8.38 -4.29 -7.34
C GLU A 24 7.22 -3.32 -7.60
N LYS A 25 6.38 -3.18 -6.59
CA LYS A 25 5.27 -2.22 -6.55
C LYS A 25 5.38 -1.41 -5.28
N THR A 26 5.28 -0.10 -5.42
CA THR A 26 5.40 0.82 -4.29
C THR A 26 4.06 1.51 -4.04
N TYR A 27 3.70 1.57 -2.77
CA TYR A 27 2.44 2.15 -2.31
C TYR A 27 2.71 3.18 -1.21
N HIS A 28 1.98 4.29 -1.27
CA HIS A 28 1.82 5.15 -0.10
C HIS A 28 0.62 4.69 0.71
N PHE A 29 0.77 4.66 2.01
CA PHE A 29 -0.29 4.21 2.90
C PHE A 29 -0.52 5.19 4.04
N THR A 30 -1.75 5.19 4.53
CA THR A 30 -2.12 5.74 5.83
C THR A 30 -2.73 4.60 6.63
N VAL A 31 -2.20 4.33 7.81
CA VAL A 31 -2.73 3.29 8.69
C VAL A 31 -3.19 3.89 10.01
N LEU A 32 -4.29 3.37 10.52
CA LEU A 32 -4.74 3.60 11.87
C LEU A 32 -3.94 2.66 12.78
N GLY A 33 -3.14 3.22 13.65
CA GLY A 33 -2.22 2.48 14.52
C GLY A 33 -0.82 3.07 14.50
N ASP A 34 -0.02 2.65 15.48
CA ASP A 34 1.38 3.02 15.57
C ASP A 34 2.24 1.97 14.88
N LEU A 35 2.76 2.31 13.70
CA LEU A 35 3.68 1.45 12.98
C LEU A 35 5.11 1.69 13.48
N THR A 36 5.44 1.05 14.59
CA THR A 36 6.73 1.16 15.24
C THR A 36 7.85 0.59 14.37
N GLU A 37 9.10 0.95 14.67
CA GLU A 37 10.27 0.39 13.99
C GLU A 37 10.31 -1.13 14.08
N ASP A 38 9.98 -1.69 15.23
CA ASP A 38 9.91 -3.14 15.45
C ASP A 38 8.88 -3.81 14.52
N ARG A 39 7.69 -3.21 14.41
CA ARG A 39 6.65 -3.70 13.50
C ARG A 39 7.07 -3.58 12.04
N CYS A 40 7.74 -2.50 11.66
CA CYS A 40 8.33 -2.37 10.32
C CYS A 40 9.33 -3.48 10.03
N GLN A 41 10.21 -3.78 10.96
CA GLN A 41 11.19 -4.86 10.80
C GLN A 41 10.53 -6.22 10.65
N GLN A 42 9.47 -6.50 11.38
CA GLN A 42 8.70 -7.73 11.22
C GLN A 42 8.14 -7.86 9.80
N LEU A 43 7.55 -6.79 9.27
CA LEU A 43 7.02 -6.77 7.91
C LEU A 43 8.11 -6.92 6.85
N GLU A 44 9.26 -6.28 7.06
CA GLU A 44 10.38 -6.33 6.12
C GLU A 44 11.00 -7.72 6.02
N LYS A 45 11.05 -8.46 7.12
CA LYS A 45 11.55 -9.84 7.15
C LYS A 45 10.59 -10.85 6.53
N GLY A 46 9.33 -10.49 6.44
CA GLY A 46 8.26 -11.38 6.02
C GLY A 46 7.47 -11.93 7.21
N ILE A 47 6.18 -12.04 7.03
CA ILE A 47 5.25 -12.54 8.04
C ILE A 47 4.34 -13.61 7.47
N LEU A 48 3.79 -14.42 8.35
CA LEU A 48 2.81 -15.43 7.98
C LEU A 48 1.41 -14.81 8.00
N LEU A 49 0.79 -14.70 6.83
CA LEU A 49 -0.59 -14.23 6.72
C LEU A 49 -1.57 -15.34 7.08
N LYS A 50 -2.68 -14.96 7.70
CA LYS A 50 -3.73 -15.90 8.08
C LYS A 50 -4.18 -16.72 6.87
N GLY A 51 -4.18 -18.04 7.00
CA GLY A 51 -4.59 -18.96 5.95
C GLY A 51 -3.52 -19.24 4.88
N SER A 52 -2.32 -18.71 5.03
CA SER A 52 -1.20 -18.96 4.12
C SER A 52 -0.11 -19.77 4.83
N PRO A 53 0.43 -20.83 4.19
CA PRO A 53 1.52 -21.62 4.76
C PRO A 53 2.91 -21.00 4.51
N VAL A 54 3.00 -19.94 3.72
CA VAL A 54 4.27 -19.36 3.26
C VAL A 54 4.37 -17.92 3.73
N LEU A 55 5.53 -17.53 4.26
CA LEU A 55 5.83 -16.15 4.64
C LEU A 55 5.70 -15.22 3.44
N THR A 56 5.37 -13.95 3.70
CA THR A 56 5.46 -12.91 2.68
C THR A 56 6.92 -12.69 2.29
N SER A 57 7.15 -12.34 1.03
CA SER A 57 8.49 -11.96 0.59
C SER A 57 8.98 -10.71 1.32
N PRO A 58 10.30 -10.54 1.47
CA PRO A 58 10.84 -9.34 2.10
C PRO A 58 10.28 -8.06 1.47
N ALA A 59 9.94 -7.11 2.30
CA ALA A 59 9.41 -5.82 1.89
C ALA A 59 10.34 -4.70 2.34
N LYS A 60 10.14 -3.50 1.79
CA LYS A 60 10.85 -2.29 2.21
C LYS A 60 9.80 -1.30 2.72
N LEU A 61 10.00 -0.80 3.92
CA LEU A 61 9.11 0.18 4.53
C LEU A 61 9.85 1.46 4.88
N LYS A 62 9.15 2.57 4.73
CA LYS A 62 9.61 3.88 5.17
C LYS A 62 8.45 4.62 5.82
N VAL A 63 8.61 4.99 7.08
CA VAL A 63 7.62 5.81 7.79
C VAL A 63 7.96 7.27 7.53
N PHE A 64 7.01 8.04 6.99
CA PHE A 64 7.20 9.45 6.71
C PHE A 64 6.90 10.33 7.91
N ARG A 65 5.79 10.05 8.59
CA ARG A 65 5.37 10.79 9.79
C ARG A 65 4.30 10.04 10.56
N GLN A 66 4.13 10.46 11.79
CA GLN A 66 3.05 10.01 12.66
C GLN A 66 2.15 11.18 13.02
N ASP A 67 0.89 10.90 13.30
CA ASP A 67 -0.11 11.89 13.65
C ASP A 67 -1.17 11.24 14.54
N ILE A 68 -2.24 11.96 14.83
CA ILE A 68 -3.41 11.46 15.54
C ILE A 68 -4.64 11.61 14.65
N LEU A 69 -5.65 10.77 14.88
CA LEU A 69 -6.83 10.69 14.03
C LEU A 69 -7.57 12.03 13.90
N SER A 70 -7.69 12.79 14.98
CA SER A 70 -8.40 14.07 14.96
C SER A 70 -7.79 15.09 13.99
N ASN A 71 -6.50 15.02 13.71
CA ASN A 71 -5.81 15.95 12.82
C ASN A 71 -6.04 15.65 11.35
N ILE A 72 -6.47 14.44 11.01
CA ILE A 72 -6.57 14.00 9.61
C ILE A 72 -7.98 13.58 9.20
N ILE A 73 -8.89 13.41 10.15
CA ILE A 73 -10.20 12.79 9.87
C ILE A 73 -10.98 13.53 8.78
N ASP A 74 -10.88 14.86 8.73
CA ASP A 74 -11.60 15.67 7.75
C ASP A 74 -11.02 15.54 6.32
N THR A 75 -9.79 15.02 6.19
CA THR A 75 -9.14 14.81 4.90
C THR A 75 -9.46 13.45 4.29
N LEU A 76 -10.07 12.56 5.07
CA LEU A 76 -10.39 11.21 4.64
C LEU A 76 -11.65 11.16 3.79
N HIS A 77 -11.75 10.16 2.93
CA HIS A 77 -12.98 9.90 2.19
C HIS A 77 -14.16 9.68 3.17
N PRO A 78 -15.38 10.18 2.88
CA PRO A 78 -16.51 10.07 3.80
C PRO A 78 -16.79 8.65 4.33
N GLU A 79 -16.65 7.64 3.48
CA GLU A 79 -16.84 6.24 3.90
C GLU A 79 -15.80 5.80 4.93
N VAL A 80 -14.55 6.29 4.78
CA VAL A 80 -13.48 6.02 5.74
C VAL A 80 -13.73 6.78 7.04
N GLN A 81 -14.18 8.04 6.95
CA GLN A 81 -14.56 8.81 8.14
C GLN A 81 -15.61 8.06 8.97
N ASN A 82 -16.64 7.53 8.32
CA ASN A 82 -17.68 6.75 9.00
C ASN A 82 -17.13 5.47 9.64
N ALA A 83 -16.20 4.81 8.97
CA ALA A 83 -15.59 3.57 9.48
C ALA A 83 -14.70 3.81 10.71
N VAL A 84 -14.08 4.98 10.84
CA VAL A 84 -13.12 5.27 11.93
C VAL A 84 -13.69 6.20 13.01
N CYS A 85 -14.90 6.73 12.86
CA CYS A 85 -15.45 7.74 13.75
C CYS A 85 -15.61 7.30 15.21
N ASN A 86 -15.68 5.99 15.46
CA ASN A 86 -15.78 5.43 16.82
C ASN A 86 -14.43 5.27 17.52
N ASN A 87 -13.33 5.54 16.82
CA ASN A 87 -12.00 5.51 17.43
C ASN A 87 -11.75 6.80 18.22
N LEU A 88 -10.85 6.72 19.20
CA LEU A 88 -10.47 7.91 19.96
C LEU A 88 -9.83 8.96 19.06
N PRO A 89 -10.12 10.25 19.27
CA PRO A 89 -9.48 11.32 18.49
C PRO A 89 -7.94 11.32 18.57
N THR A 90 -7.39 10.82 19.66
CA THR A 90 -5.95 10.69 19.88
C THR A 90 -5.35 9.40 19.35
N HIS A 91 -6.15 8.56 18.67
CA HIS A 91 -5.66 7.29 18.12
C HIS A 91 -4.50 7.55 17.15
N PRO A 92 -3.37 6.83 17.30
CA PRO A 92 -2.22 7.03 16.42
C PRO A 92 -2.55 6.74 14.97
N VAL A 93 -1.94 7.52 14.08
CA VAL A 93 -1.99 7.34 12.62
C VAL A 93 -0.58 7.41 12.09
N THR A 94 -0.24 6.52 11.17
CA THR A 94 1.10 6.48 10.54
C THR A 94 0.98 6.62 9.03
N TYR A 95 1.78 7.50 8.46
CA TYR A 95 1.95 7.65 7.02
C TYR A 95 3.28 7.06 6.59
N GLY A 96 3.29 6.35 5.47
CA GLY A 96 4.53 5.77 4.99
C GLY A 96 4.43 5.22 3.58
N GLU A 97 5.48 4.51 3.24
CA GLU A 97 5.66 3.87 1.95
C GLU A 97 6.05 2.41 2.15
N ILE A 98 5.48 1.54 1.34
CA ILE A 98 5.84 0.12 1.32
C ILE A 98 6.10 -0.33 -0.11
N THR A 99 7.20 -1.05 -0.31
CA THR A 99 7.53 -1.69 -1.58
C THR A 99 7.50 -3.20 -1.40
N ILE A 100 6.72 -3.87 -2.23
CA ILE A 100 6.58 -5.33 -2.24
C ILE A 100 6.87 -5.87 -3.63
N SER A 101 7.36 -7.11 -3.70
CA SER A 101 7.69 -7.80 -4.96
C SER A 101 6.74 -8.94 -5.30
N GLU A 102 5.62 -9.01 -4.63
CA GLU A 102 4.56 -9.98 -4.86
C GLU A 102 3.20 -9.30 -4.80
N GLY A 103 2.14 -10.00 -5.16
CA GLY A 103 0.81 -9.40 -5.22
C GLY A 103 -0.28 -10.35 -4.75
N ARG A 104 -0.17 -10.86 -3.52
CA ARG A 104 -1.23 -11.68 -2.93
C ARG A 104 -2.47 -10.80 -2.67
N LYS A 105 -3.63 -11.42 -2.72
CA LYS A 105 -4.91 -10.71 -2.53
C LYS A 105 -4.90 -9.91 -1.22
N ARG A 106 -5.12 -8.60 -1.34
CA ARG A 106 -5.17 -7.65 -0.21
C ARG A 106 -3.94 -7.74 0.70
N GLN A 107 -2.79 -8.01 0.11
CA GLN A 107 -1.58 -8.33 0.88
C GLN A 107 -1.21 -7.24 1.87
N ILE A 108 -1.12 -5.97 1.44
CA ILE A 108 -0.69 -4.88 2.33
C ILE A 108 -1.66 -4.71 3.48
N ARG A 109 -2.97 -4.79 3.22
CA ARG A 109 -4.00 -4.70 4.27
C ARG A 109 -3.85 -5.82 5.30
N ARG A 110 -3.57 -7.02 4.83
CA ARG A 110 -3.37 -8.19 5.69
C ARG A 110 -2.07 -8.12 6.48
N MET A 111 -0.99 -7.63 5.84
CA MET A 111 0.30 -7.41 6.51
C MET A 111 0.17 -6.41 7.65
N MET A 112 -0.43 -5.26 7.38
CA MET A 112 -0.63 -4.22 8.40
C MET A 112 -1.51 -4.72 9.55
N LYS A 113 -2.57 -5.46 9.25
CA LYS A 113 -3.43 -6.07 10.28
C LYS A 113 -2.65 -7.03 11.18
N ALA A 114 -1.71 -7.77 10.63
CA ALA A 114 -0.89 -8.70 11.40
C ALA A 114 0.02 -8.00 12.43
N VAL A 115 0.30 -6.72 12.24
CA VAL A 115 1.04 -5.88 13.21
C VAL A 115 0.13 -4.86 13.91
N HIS A 116 -1.17 -5.16 13.98
CA HIS A 116 -2.17 -4.37 14.69
C HIS A 116 -2.41 -2.96 14.13
N CYS A 117 -2.24 -2.80 12.82
CA CYS A 117 -2.55 -1.57 12.09
C CYS A 117 -3.64 -1.80 11.07
N CYS A 118 -4.48 -0.80 10.84
CA CYS A 118 -5.56 -0.86 9.86
C CYS A 118 -5.30 0.15 8.73
N VAL A 119 -5.21 -0.32 7.49
CA VAL A 119 -5.04 0.56 6.33
C VAL A 119 -6.33 1.36 6.11
N ILE A 120 -6.24 2.68 6.15
CA ILE A 120 -7.34 3.59 5.86
C ILE A 120 -7.22 4.31 4.52
N GLU A 121 -6.00 4.44 4.02
CA GLU A 121 -5.73 4.90 2.65
C GLU A 121 -4.57 4.11 2.05
N LEU A 122 -4.68 3.78 0.77
CA LEU A 122 -3.66 3.06 0.04
C LEU A 122 -3.64 3.53 -1.41
N LYS A 123 -2.47 3.96 -1.87
CA LYS A 123 -2.28 4.47 -3.23
C LYS A 123 -1.04 3.85 -3.86
N ARG A 124 -1.21 3.10 -4.93
CA ARG A 124 -0.08 2.59 -5.70
C ARG A 124 0.55 3.74 -6.48
N ILE A 125 1.83 4.00 -6.27
CA ILE A 125 2.56 5.08 -6.90
C ILE A 125 3.52 4.61 -7.98
N SER A 126 3.94 3.36 -7.96
CA SER A 126 4.79 2.83 -9.01
C SER A 126 4.68 1.31 -9.17
N ILE A 127 4.96 0.84 -10.38
CA ILE A 127 5.21 -0.56 -10.71
C ILE A 127 6.53 -0.55 -11.47
N GLU A 128 7.59 -1.10 -10.87
CA GLU A 128 8.94 -1.01 -11.38
C GLU A 128 9.31 0.45 -11.69
N ASP A 129 9.74 0.73 -12.92
CA ASP A 129 10.15 2.06 -13.36
C ASP A 129 8.98 2.95 -13.79
N ILE A 130 7.78 2.41 -13.83
CA ILE A 130 6.59 3.17 -14.21
C ILE A 130 6.02 3.87 -12.97
N ILE A 131 6.12 5.18 -12.95
CA ILE A 131 5.73 6.03 -11.83
C ILE A 131 4.43 6.76 -12.17
N LEU A 132 3.51 6.84 -11.21
CA LEU A 132 2.29 7.61 -11.36
C LEU A 132 2.63 9.09 -11.61
N ASP A 133 2.10 9.61 -12.71
CA ASP A 133 2.23 11.03 -13.02
C ASP A 133 1.31 11.85 -12.13
N GLU A 134 1.90 12.66 -11.26
CA GLU A 134 1.16 13.48 -10.29
C GLU A 134 0.30 14.57 -10.95
N THR A 135 0.54 14.88 -12.23
CA THR A 135 -0.28 15.84 -12.98
C THR A 135 -1.62 15.26 -13.43
N LEU A 136 -1.78 13.93 -13.38
CA LEU A 136 -3.03 13.27 -13.70
C LEU A 136 -4.00 13.33 -12.52
N SER A 137 -5.21 13.82 -12.77
CA SER A 137 -6.32 13.71 -11.82
C SER A 137 -6.93 12.31 -11.85
N PRO A 138 -7.66 11.89 -10.80
CA PRO A 138 -8.35 10.59 -10.82
C PRO A 138 -9.22 10.42 -12.06
N GLY A 139 -9.08 9.28 -12.73
CA GLY A 139 -9.79 8.98 -13.98
C GLY A 139 -9.10 9.47 -15.26
N GLU A 140 -8.09 10.31 -15.15
CA GLU A 140 -7.29 10.72 -16.30
C GLU A 140 -6.24 9.67 -16.66
N TRP A 141 -5.81 9.67 -17.92
CA TRP A 141 -4.83 8.72 -18.44
C TRP A 141 -3.91 9.35 -19.47
N LYS A 142 -2.78 8.73 -19.70
CA LYS A 142 -1.86 9.05 -20.79
C LYS A 142 -1.21 7.78 -21.32
N GLU A 143 -0.78 7.84 -22.58
CA GLU A 143 0.00 6.74 -23.16
C GLU A 143 1.44 6.78 -22.67
N ILE A 144 2.00 5.60 -22.45
CA ILE A 144 3.41 5.39 -22.15
C ILE A 144 3.93 4.25 -23.02
N PHE A 145 5.23 4.27 -23.27
CA PHE A 145 5.90 3.19 -24.00
C PHE A 145 6.70 2.36 -23.00
N PRO A 146 6.40 1.05 -22.86
CA PRO A 146 7.19 0.18 -22.00
C PRO A 146 8.62 0.05 -22.53
N LEU A 147 9.55 0.11 -21.64
CA LEU A 147 10.97 -0.11 -21.96
C LEU A 147 11.31 -1.60 -21.96
#